data_31df4fd6d1f88364f7d58d412acb1002
#
_entry.id   31df4fd6d1f88364f7d58d412acb1002
#
_cell.length_a   1.000
_cell.length_b   1.000
_cell.length_c   1.000
_cell.angle_alpha   90.00
_cell.angle_beta   90.00
_cell.angle_gamma   90.00
#
_symmetry.space_group_name_H-M   'P 1'
#
loop_
_entity.id
_entity.type
_entity.pdbx_description
1 polymer ?
#
loop_
_entity_poly.entity_id
_entity_poly.type
_entity_poly.pdbx_seq_one_letter_code
_entity_poly.pdbx_strand_id
1 'polypeptide(L)'
;MPQVINTNIASLQAQRALNSSQGDVSTALQRLSTGLRINTAKDDAAGLAISERFTSQINGLNQAVRNSNDALSLTTTAEGAMGEVTDLLQRVRELAVQSANSTNSASDRTALQAEVNQLLTEVDRISVTTTFNGVKLLDGSFTSKDFQVGSESGETIAVTLAGASKSDLGVNRLYGNTTDATKGSSSVIQSTAAGTALANGVALQTLTVTGSV
;
A
#
# COMPACT_ATOMS: atom_id res chain seq x y z
N MET A 1 73.57 32.97 32.05
CA MET A 1 72.72 31.81 31.72
C MET A 1 73.26 30.62 32.47
N PRO A 2 72.48 29.89 33.24
CA PRO A 2 72.97 28.66 33.88
C PRO A 2 73.20 27.64 32.80
N GLN A 3 74.47 27.24 32.55
CA GLN A 3 74.79 26.10 31.69
C GLN A 3 74.46 24.80 32.43
N VAL A 4 73.31 24.20 32.12
CA VAL A 4 72.94 22.89 32.63
C VAL A 4 73.64 21.84 31.77
N ILE A 5 74.62 21.17 32.30
CA ILE A 5 75.51 20.24 31.59
C ILE A 5 74.79 18.93 31.18
N ASN A 6 73.78 18.53 31.94
CA ASN A 6 73.07 17.26 31.79
C ASN A 6 71.69 17.34 31.12
N THR A 7 71.22 18.55 30.69
CA THR A 7 69.92 18.71 30.09
C THR A 7 70.03 19.66 28.91
N ASN A 8 70.04 19.10 27.70
CA ASN A 8 70.01 19.90 26.47
C ASN A 8 68.55 20.25 26.12
N ILE A 9 68.14 21.48 26.49
CA ILE A 9 66.76 21.97 26.28
C ILE A 9 66.40 21.98 24.79
N ALA A 10 67.31 22.29 23.91
CA ALA A 10 67.11 22.29 22.47
C ALA A 10 66.86 20.89 21.93
N SER A 11 67.58 19.88 22.45
CA SER A 11 67.32 18.46 22.09
C SER A 11 65.97 17.99 22.57
N LEU A 12 65.57 18.34 23.79
CA LEU A 12 64.23 18.01 24.34
C LEU A 12 63.11 18.68 23.57
N GLN A 13 63.31 19.94 23.15
CA GLN A 13 62.32 20.62 22.28
C GLN A 13 62.24 19.96 20.90
N ALA A 14 63.34 19.58 20.30
CA ALA A 14 63.35 18.88 19.03
C ALA A 14 62.66 17.49 19.13
N GLN A 15 62.89 16.75 20.20
CA GLN A 15 62.24 15.47 20.46
C GLN A 15 60.72 15.65 20.64
N ARG A 16 60.26 16.67 21.37
CA ARG A 16 58.83 16.97 21.52
C ARG A 16 58.19 17.36 20.20
N ALA A 17 58.84 18.20 19.38
CA ALA A 17 58.39 18.59 18.06
C ALA A 17 58.28 17.38 17.12
N LEU A 18 59.26 16.48 17.17
CA LEU A 18 59.23 15.25 16.37
C LEU A 18 58.11 14.31 16.77
N ASN A 19 57.90 14.11 18.08
CA ASN A 19 56.80 13.26 18.58
C ASN A 19 55.43 13.86 18.22
N SER A 20 55.26 15.18 18.27
CA SER A 20 54.03 15.85 17.84
C SER A 20 53.79 15.66 16.35
N SER A 21 54.82 15.91 15.51
CA SER A 21 54.74 15.73 14.05
C SER A 21 54.43 14.27 13.67
N GLN A 22 54.99 13.30 14.41
CA GLN A 22 54.70 11.88 14.16
C GLN A 22 53.25 11.53 14.48
N GLY A 23 52.65 12.13 15.52
CA GLY A 23 51.23 12.02 15.84
C GLY A 23 50.32 12.59 14.76
N ASP A 24 50.69 13.76 14.24
CA ASP A 24 49.95 14.45 13.17
C ASP A 24 50.01 13.64 11.86
N VAL A 25 51.18 13.10 11.50
CA VAL A 25 51.35 12.22 10.32
C VAL A 25 50.52 10.94 10.47
N SER A 26 50.55 10.30 11.66
CA SER A 26 49.73 9.11 11.91
C SER A 26 48.23 9.39 11.73
N THR A 27 47.74 10.52 12.26
CA THR A 27 46.34 10.94 12.08
C THR A 27 46.01 11.23 10.61
N ALA A 28 46.92 11.90 9.90
CA ALA A 28 46.74 12.18 8.47
C ALA A 28 46.70 10.90 7.62
N LEU A 29 47.57 9.94 7.91
CA LEU A 29 47.59 8.63 7.25
C LEU A 29 46.29 7.84 7.52
N GLN A 30 45.78 7.88 8.76
CA GLN A 30 44.52 7.25 9.11
C GLN A 30 43.35 7.86 8.32
N ARG A 31 43.28 9.21 8.27
CA ARG A 31 42.26 9.92 7.48
C ARG A 31 42.34 9.63 5.99
N LEU A 32 43.57 9.55 5.46
CA LEU A 32 43.79 9.23 4.04
C LEU A 32 43.37 7.79 3.73
N SER A 33 43.68 6.85 4.63
CA SER A 33 43.36 5.42 4.45
C SER A 33 41.86 5.16 4.53
N THR A 34 41.14 5.82 5.45
CA THR A 34 39.68 5.63 5.63
C THR A 34 38.85 6.54 4.72
N GLY A 35 39.44 7.64 4.20
CA GLY A 35 38.70 8.66 3.47
C GLY A 35 37.80 9.53 4.35
N LEU A 36 37.83 9.33 5.67
CA LEU A 36 36.99 10.03 6.61
C LEU A 36 37.79 11.00 7.49
N ARG A 37 37.25 12.19 7.73
CA ARG A 37 37.86 13.17 8.61
C ARG A 37 37.73 12.80 10.08
N ILE A 38 36.60 12.20 10.46
CA ILE A 38 36.26 11.76 11.81
C ILE A 38 36.22 10.24 11.79
N ASN A 39 37.13 9.58 12.48
CA ASN A 39 37.24 8.12 12.56
C ASN A 39 36.91 7.58 13.93
N THR A 40 37.15 8.37 14.96
CA THR A 40 36.98 7.95 16.36
C THR A 40 36.32 9.06 17.17
N ALA A 41 35.69 8.69 18.28
CA ALA A 41 35.13 9.67 19.22
C ALA A 41 36.20 10.64 19.81
N LYS A 42 37.48 10.28 19.73
CA LYS A 42 38.60 11.12 20.15
C LYS A 42 38.81 12.31 19.20
N ASP A 43 38.51 12.13 17.89
CA ASP A 43 38.67 13.17 16.87
C ASP A 43 37.58 14.26 17.02
N ASP A 44 36.32 13.80 17.15
CA ASP A 44 35.16 14.68 17.39
C ASP A 44 33.98 13.81 17.83
N ALA A 45 33.71 13.78 19.13
CA ALA A 45 32.61 12.96 19.68
C ALA A 45 31.24 13.47 19.26
N ALA A 46 31.06 14.79 19.14
CA ALA A 46 29.79 15.37 18.71
C ALA A 46 29.51 15.12 17.22
N GLY A 47 30.52 15.33 16.39
CA GLY A 47 30.46 15.09 14.96
C GLY A 47 30.22 13.61 14.64
N LEU A 48 30.85 12.69 15.38
CA LEU A 48 30.61 11.26 15.22
C LEU A 48 29.17 10.90 15.57
N ALA A 49 28.63 11.36 16.69
CA ALA A 49 27.25 11.09 17.09
C ALA A 49 26.24 11.63 16.07
N ILE A 50 26.49 12.80 15.49
CA ILE A 50 25.66 13.39 14.43
C ILE A 50 25.74 12.54 13.16
N SER A 51 26.95 12.12 12.77
CA SER A 51 27.18 11.30 11.57
C SER A 51 26.46 9.94 11.68
N GLU A 52 26.55 9.27 12.82
CA GLU A 52 25.86 8.02 13.08
C GLU A 52 24.33 8.17 13.02
N ARG A 53 23.82 9.26 13.60
CA ARG A 53 22.38 9.56 13.51
C ARG A 53 21.95 9.80 12.07
N PHE A 54 22.70 10.57 11.28
CA PHE A 54 22.38 10.75 9.86
C PHE A 54 22.50 9.47 9.07
N THR A 55 23.49 8.64 9.35
CA THR A 55 23.63 7.34 8.70
C THR A 55 22.40 6.45 8.98
N SER A 56 21.96 6.43 10.24
CA SER A 56 20.74 5.72 10.63
C SER A 56 19.49 6.28 9.91
N GLN A 57 19.34 7.60 9.86
CA GLN A 57 18.23 8.24 9.15
C GLN A 57 18.25 7.94 7.64
N ILE A 58 19.43 8.02 7.00
CA ILE A 58 19.58 7.70 5.58
C ILE A 58 19.20 6.24 5.30
N ASN A 59 19.65 5.32 6.14
CA ASN A 59 19.29 3.91 6.02
C ASN A 59 17.77 3.70 6.21
N GLY A 60 17.18 4.38 7.19
CA GLY A 60 15.73 4.39 7.41
C GLY A 60 14.96 4.93 6.20
N LEU A 61 15.38 6.08 5.67
CA LEU A 61 14.76 6.67 4.47
C LEU A 61 14.91 5.78 3.23
N ASN A 62 16.06 5.15 3.04
CA ASN A 62 16.25 4.20 1.94
C ASN A 62 15.30 2.99 2.06
N GLN A 63 15.04 2.52 3.29
CA GLN A 63 14.04 1.48 3.50
C GLN A 63 12.62 2.01 3.27
N ALA A 64 12.33 3.23 3.72
CA ALA A 64 11.04 3.89 3.51
C ALA A 64 10.70 4.06 2.03
N VAL A 65 11.68 4.41 1.19
CA VAL A 65 11.52 4.47 -0.27
C VAL A 65 11.16 3.09 -0.84
N ARG A 66 11.81 2.02 -0.39
CA ARG A 66 11.44 0.66 -0.82
C ARG A 66 10.03 0.29 -0.38
N ASN A 67 9.66 0.55 0.86
CA ASN A 67 8.31 0.30 1.38
C ASN A 67 7.24 1.08 0.60
N SER A 68 7.55 2.32 0.20
CA SER A 68 6.65 3.15 -0.62
C SER A 68 6.45 2.56 -2.01
N ASN A 69 7.51 2.04 -2.63
CA ASN A 69 7.42 1.37 -3.93
C ASN A 69 6.63 0.05 -3.82
N ASP A 70 6.77 -0.67 -2.71
CA ASP A 70 5.99 -1.88 -2.45
C ASP A 70 4.50 -1.55 -2.29
N ALA A 71 4.17 -0.49 -1.54
CA ALA A 71 2.81 0.00 -1.40
C ALA A 71 2.21 0.45 -2.74
N LEU A 72 3.00 1.14 -3.57
CA LEU A 72 2.58 1.56 -4.91
C LEU A 72 2.32 0.35 -5.81
N SER A 73 3.20 -0.65 -5.79
CA SER A 73 3.05 -1.89 -6.56
C SER A 73 1.81 -2.67 -6.16
N LEU A 74 1.53 -2.75 -4.85
CA LEU A 74 0.32 -3.35 -4.30
C LEU A 74 -0.92 -2.61 -4.80
N THR A 75 -0.92 -1.28 -4.71
CA THR A 75 -2.05 -0.44 -5.14
C THR A 75 -2.30 -0.58 -6.64
N THR A 76 -1.25 -0.61 -7.47
CA THR A 76 -1.38 -0.82 -8.92
C THR A 76 -1.97 -2.19 -9.25
N THR A 77 -1.58 -3.23 -8.50
CA THR A 77 -2.14 -4.57 -8.66
C THR A 77 -3.64 -4.59 -8.32
N ALA A 78 -4.02 -3.94 -7.22
CA ALA A 78 -5.42 -3.81 -6.84
C ALA A 78 -6.23 -3.00 -7.86
N GLU A 79 -5.68 -1.89 -8.36
CA GLU A 79 -6.30 -1.04 -9.37
C GLU A 79 -6.56 -1.80 -10.68
N GLY A 80 -5.60 -2.60 -11.14
CA GLY A 80 -5.78 -3.45 -12.32
C GLY A 80 -6.95 -4.42 -12.15
N ALA A 81 -6.99 -5.13 -11.03
CA ALA A 81 -8.09 -6.06 -10.74
C ALA A 81 -9.45 -5.35 -10.57
N MET A 82 -9.47 -4.16 -9.97
CA MET A 82 -10.68 -3.35 -9.86
C MET A 82 -11.16 -2.83 -11.22
N GLY A 83 -10.25 -2.58 -12.16
CA GLY A 83 -10.59 -2.26 -13.55
C GLY A 83 -11.38 -3.40 -14.20
N GLU A 84 -10.90 -4.63 -14.11
CA GLU A 84 -11.59 -5.81 -14.63
C GLU A 84 -12.98 -6.01 -13.98
N VAL A 85 -13.08 -5.85 -12.66
CA VAL A 85 -14.36 -5.91 -11.94
C VAL A 85 -15.33 -4.84 -12.47
N THR A 86 -14.83 -3.63 -12.74
CA THR A 86 -15.66 -2.54 -13.29
C THR A 86 -16.21 -2.88 -14.66
N ASP A 87 -15.40 -3.47 -15.54
CA ASP A 87 -15.82 -3.87 -16.88
C ASP A 87 -16.88 -4.98 -16.82
N LEU A 88 -16.70 -5.97 -15.93
CA LEU A 88 -17.70 -7.01 -15.70
C LEU A 88 -19.02 -6.43 -15.17
N LEU A 89 -18.97 -5.49 -14.25
CA LEU A 89 -20.17 -4.83 -13.70
C LEU A 89 -20.89 -3.97 -14.76
N GLN A 90 -20.15 -3.32 -15.65
CA GLN A 90 -20.73 -2.61 -16.80
C GLN A 90 -21.49 -3.61 -17.71
N ARG A 91 -20.90 -4.77 -17.98
CA ARG A 91 -21.57 -5.82 -18.76
C ARG A 91 -22.83 -6.35 -18.05
N VAL A 92 -22.78 -6.58 -16.75
CA VAL A 92 -23.95 -6.92 -15.94
C VAL A 92 -25.05 -5.86 -16.08
N ARG A 93 -24.68 -4.59 -16.03
CA ARG A 93 -25.63 -3.49 -16.23
C ARG A 93 -26.27 -3.48 -17.61
N GLU A 94 -25.50 -3.71 -18.68
CA GLU A 94 -26.03 -3.84 -20.04
C GLU A 94 -27.06 -4.96 -20.13
N LEU A 95 -26.74 -6.13 -19.60
CA LEU A 95 -27.64 -7.28 -19.59
C LEU A 95 -28.91 -7.01 -18.77
N ALA A 96 -28.78 -6.29 -17.66
CA ALA A 96 -29.91 -5.88 -16.83
C ALA A 96 -30.85 -4.93 -17.58
N VAL A 97 -30.29 -3.93 -18.28
CA VAL A 97 -31.07 -3.01 -19.13
C VAL A 97 -31.73 -3.77 -20.27
N GLN A 98 -31.03 -4.68 -20.92
CA GLN A 98 -31.60 -5.55 -21.97
C GLN A 98 -32.74 -6.38 -21.40
N SER A 99 -32.56 -7.02 -20.25
CA SER A 99 -33.60 -7.86 -19.61
C SER A 99 -34.85 -7.06 -19.23
N ALA A 100 -34.72 -5.78 -18.93
CA ALA A 100 -35.84 -4.91 -18.56
C ALA A 100 -36.79 -4.61 -19.75
N ASN A 101 -36.35 -4.87 -20.97
CA ASN A 101 -37.21 -4.65 -22.15
C ASN A 101 -38.36 -5.65 -22.17
N SER A 102 -39.58 -5.13 -22.32
CA SER A 102 -40.83 -5.93 -22.35
C SER A 102 -40.93 -6.91 -23.55
N THR A 103 -40.10 -6.73 -24.60
CA THR A 103 -40.03 -7.62 -25.74
C THR A 103 -39.37 -8.96 -25.43
N ASN A 104 -38.63 -9.07 -24.35
CA ASN A 104 -37.97 -10.30 -23.93
C ASN A 104 -38.95 -11.28 -23.31
N SER A 105 -38.92 -12.52 -23.77
CA SER A 105 -39.69 -13.61 -23.15
C SER A 105 -39.12 -14.04 -21.80
N ALA A 106 -39.85 -14.83 -21.06
CA ALA A 106 -39.36 -15.41 -19.79
C ALA A 106 -38.12 -16.30 -20.01
N SER A 107 -38.08 -17.01 -21.14
CA SER A 107 -36.92 -17.84 -21.53
C SER A 107 -35.68 -16.99 -21.79
N ASP A 108 -35.84 -15.87 -22.52
CA ASP A 108 -34.73 -14.97 -22.83
C ASP A 108 -34.16 -14.34 -21.56
N ARG A 109 -35.00 -13.90 -20.63
CA ARG A 109 -34.60 -13.38 -19.33
C ARG A 109 -33.85 -14.41 -18.49
N THR A 110 -34.27 -15.69 -18.57
CA THR A 110 -33.55 -16.76 -17.85
C THR A 110 -32.15 -16.97 -18.45
N ALA A 111 -32.02 -16.90 -19.78
CA ALA A 111 -30.71 -16.98 -20.43
C ALA A 111 -29.81 -15.79 -20.06
N LEU A 112 -30.33 -14.56 -20.09
CA LEU A 112 -29.61 -13.36 -19.65
C LEU A 112 -29.18 -13.46 -18.18
N GLN A 113 -30.05 -13.98 -17.29
CA GLN A 113 -29.72 -14.20 -15.89
C GLN A 113 -28.61 -15.24 -15.71
N ALA A 114 -28.56 -16.26 -16.53
CA ALA A 114 -27.46 -17.24 -16.49
C ALA A 114 -26.11 -16.57 -16.81
N GLU A 115 -26.07 -15.69 -17.83
CA GLU A 115 -24.88 -14.90 -18.15
C GLU A 115 -24.49 -13.97 -17.01
N VAL A 116 -25.43 -13.24 -16.42
CA VAL A 116 -25.18 -12.38 -15.24
C VAL A 116 -24.59 -13.19 -14.08
N ASN A 117 -25.10 -14.37 -13.80
CA ASN A 117 -24.60 -15.23 -12.75
C ASN A 117 -23.15 -15.66 -13.01
N GLN A 118 -22.77 -15.93 -14.26
CA GLN A 118 -21.39 -16.24 -14.63
C GLN A 118 -20.47 -15.04 -14.43
N LEU A 119 -20.88 -13.84 -14.85
CA LEU A 119 -20.13 -12.62 -14.66
C LEU A 119 -19.92 -12.32 -13.16
N LEU A 120 -20.94 -12.47 -12.33
CA LEU A 120 -20.84 -12.30 -10.88
C LEU A 120 -19.94 -13.34 -10.21
N THR A 121 -19.93 -14.57 -10.73
CA THR A 121 -19.00 -15.60 -10.26
C THR A 121 -17.55 -15.23 -10.60
N GLU A 122 -17.33 -14.61 -11.76
CA GLU A 122 -16.02 -14.12 -12.16
C GLU A 122 -15.57 -12.93 -11.30
N VAL A 123 -16.48 -12.01 -10.95
CA VAL A 123 -16.20 -10.94 -9.98
C VAL A 123 -15.75 -11.53 -8.63
N ASP A 124 -16.47 -12.51 -8.11
CA ASP A 124 -16.07 -13.18 -6.86
C ASP A 124 -14.71 -13.88 -7.01
N ARG A 125 -14.45 -14.52 -8.15
CA ARG A 125 -13.16 -15.15 -8.41
C ARG A 125 -12.03 -14.12 -8.37
N ILE A 126 -12.17 -13.00 -9.06
CA ILE A 126 -11.18 -11.90 -9.06
C ILE A 126 -10.96 -11.41 -7.64
N SER A 127 -12.03 -11.15 -6.88
CA SER A 127 -11.95 -10.68 -5.50
C SER A 127 -11.16 -11.63 -4.60
N VAL A 128 -11.35 -12.93 -4.73
CA VAL A 128 -10.69 -13.94 -3.88
C VAL A 128 -9.28 -14.29 -4.36
N THR A 129 -9.02 -14.22 -5.69
CA THR A 129 -7.74 -14.64 -6.25
C THR A 129 -6.72 -13.52 -6.33
N THR A 130 -7.14 -12.26 -6.32
CA THR A 130 -6.22 -11.12 -6.36
C THR A 130 -5.42 -11.04 -5.08
N THR A 131 -4.12 -11.36 -5.19
CA THR A 131 -3.19 -11.36 -4.07
C THR A 131 -1.90 -10.63 -4.42
N PHE A 132 -1.29 -10.03 -3.43
CA PHE A 132 0.05 -9.45 -3.50
C PHE A 132 0.90 -10.04 -2.38
N ASN A 133 1.99 -10.71 -2.72
CA ASN A 133 2.86 -11.42 -1.76
C ASN A 133 2.07 -12.34 -0.79
N GLY A 134 1.07 -13.05 -1.30
CA GLY A 134 0.21 -13.95 -0.50
C GLY A 134 -0.87 -13.25 0.34
N VAL A 135 -0.94 -11.93 0.33
CA VAL A 135 -1.98 -11.14 1.01
C VAL A 135 -3.11 -10.85 0.03
N LYS A 136 -4.33 -11.15 0.41
CA LYS A 136 -5.53 -10.84 -0.39
C LYS A 136 -5.81 -9.34 -0.33
N LEU A 137 -6.21 -8.77 -1.47
CA LEU A 137 -6.39 -7.33 -1.60
C LEU A 137 -7.87 -6.91 -1.64
N LEU A 138 -8.73 -7.73 -2.27
CA LEU A 138 -10.10 -7.36 -2.62
C LEU A 138 -11.18 -8.20 -1.93
N ASP A 139 -10.81 -9.03 -0.97
CA ASP A 139 -11.76 -9.87 -0.21
C ASP A 139 -12.39 -9.17 1.01
N GLY A 140 -12.12 -7.86 1.19
CA GLY A 140 -12.59 -7.07 2.32
C GLY A 140 -11.75 -7.21 3.60
N SER A 141 -10.72 -8.08 3.61
CA SER A 141 -9.83 -8.25 4.77
C SER A 141 -8.72 -7.22 4.83
N PHE A 142 -8.46 -6.51 3.71
CA PHE A 142 -7.40 -5.52 3.61
C PHE A 142 -7.86 -4.15 4.15
N THR A 143 -7.94 -4.05 5.46
CA THR A 143 -8.35 -2.82 6.14
C THR A 143 -7.16 -2.17 6.84
N SER A 144 -6.94 -0.87 6.59
CA SER A 144 -5.97 -0.02 7.30
C SER A 144 -4.60 -0.68 7.51
N LYS A 145 -3.90 -0.99 6.40
CA LYS A 145 -2.53 -1.46 6.46
C LYS A 145 -1.57 -0.28 6.39
N ASP A 146 -0.73 -0.15 7.42
CA ASP A 146 0.22 0.93 7.54
C ASP A 146 1.54 0.57 6.85
N PHE A 147 2.00 1.44 5.98
CA PHE A 147 3.29 1.36 5.32
C PHE A 147 4.21 2.43 5.89
N GLN A 148 5.34 2.02 6.49
CA GLN A 148 6.34 2.94 7.03
C GLN A 148 7.06 3.64 5.87
N VAL A 149 6.86 4.96 5.72
CA VAL A 149 7.40 5.78 4.63
C VAL A 149 8.40 6.83 5.11
N GLY A 150 8.75 6.79 6.37
CA GLY A 150 9.74 7.67 6.95
C GLY A 150 10.73 6.94 7.84
N SER A 151 11.75 7.67 8.34
CA SER A 151 12.78 7.12 9.21
C SER A 151 12.38 7.06 10.68
N GLU A 152 11.36 7.83 11.06
CA GLU A 152 10.89 7.92 12.43
C GLU A 152 9.62 7.06 12.65
N SER A 153 9.43 6.61 13.89
CA SER A 153 8.25 5.82 14.24
C SER A 153 6.97 6.63 14.06
N GLY A 154 5.98 6.07 13.36
CA GLY A 154 4.69 6.73 13.12
C GLY A 154 4.62 7.51 11.81
N GLU A 155 5.68 7.60 11.03
CA GLU A 155 5.66 8.16 9.68
C GLU A 155 5.12 7.12 8.69
N THR A 156 3.81 6.85 8.77
CA THR A 156 3.14 5.80 8.00
C THR A 156 2.08 6.36 7.05
N ILE A 157 1.85 5.67 5.96
CA ILE A 157 0.70 5.85 5.08
C ILE A 157 -0.22 4.65 5.26
N ALA A 158 -1.46 4.90 5.70
CA ALA A 158 -2.48 3.87 5.79
C ALA A 158 -3.14 3.66 4.43
N VAL A 159 -3.08 2.44 3.91
CA VAL A 159 -3.78 2.02 2.70
C VAL A 159 -4.95 1.14 3.11
N THR A 160 -6.14 1.49 2.61
CA THR A 160 -7.37 0.72 2.81
C THR A 160 -7.96 0.38 1.46
N LEU A 161 -8.24 -0.88 1.23
CA LEU A 161 -8.92 -1.37 0.04
C LEU A 161 -10.28 -1.93 0.45
N ALA A 162 -11.33 -1.47 -0.22
CA ALA A 162 -12.66 -2.01 -0.02
C ALA A 162 -12.75 -3.40 -0.67
N GLY A 163 -13.54 -4.30 -0.08
CA GLY A 163 -13.87 -5.57 -0.68
C GLY A 163 -14.63 -5.37 -1.99
N ALA A 164 -14.33 -6.21 -2.97
CA ALA A 164 -14.96 -6.20 -4.29
C ALA A 164 -15.75 -7.49 -4.57
N SER A 165 -16.08 -8.26 -3.53
CA SER A 165 -16.94 -9.43 -3.70
C SER A 165 -18.38 -9.00 -4.03
N LYS A 166 -19.14 -9.90 -4.63
CA LYS A 166 -20.57 -9.62 -4.94
C LYS A 166 -21.38 -9.24 -3.70
N SER A 167 -20.97 -9.71 -2.51
CA SER A 167 -21.62 -9.35 -1.23
C SER A 167 -21.25 -7.94 -0.80
N ASP A 168 -20.01 -7.52 -1.01
CA ASP A 168 -19.51 -6.19 -0.63
C ASP A 168 -20.05 -5.12 -1.57
N LEU A 169 -20.19 -5.45 -2.85
CA LEU A 169 -20.74 -4.56 -3.87
C LEU A 169 -22.28 -4.46 -3.81
N GLY A 170 -22.94 -5.21 -2.92
CA GLY A 170 -24.40 -5.18 -2.77
C GLY A 170 -25.13 -5.73 -4.01
N VAL A 171 -24.45 -6.42 -4.90
CA VAL A 171 -25.03 -7.04 -6.12
C VAL A 171 -25.75 -8.33 -5.69
N ASN A 172 -26.76 -8.20 -4.86
CA ASN A 172 -27.67 -9.27 -4.57
C ASN A 172 -28.63 -9.42 -5.73
N ARG A 173 -28.53 -10.58 -6.38
CA ARG A 173 -29.49 -11.17 -7.32
C ARG A 173 -30.57 -10.21 -7.81
N LEU A 174 -30.46 -9.77 -9.05
CA LEU A 174 -31.62 -9.32 -9.81
C LEU A 174 -32.52 -10.56 -10.03
N TYR A 175 -33.30 -10.91 -9.05
CA TYR A 175 -34.39 -11.85 -9.29
C TYR A 175 -35.42 -11.15 -10.16
N GLY A 176 -35.39 -11.40 -11.45
CA GLY A 176 -36.59 -11.39 -12.23
C GLY A 176 -37.50 -12.48 -11.62
N ASN A 177 -38.59 -12.05 -11.07
CA ASN A 177 -39.62 -12.87 -10.46
C ASN A 177 -39.79 -14.19 -11.22
N THR A 178 -39.14 -15.28 -10.77
CA THR A 178 -39.67 -16.60 -11.07
C THR A 178 -40.82 -16.76 -10.09
N THR A 179 -42.01 -16.64 -10.59
CA THR A 179 -43.22 -17.01 -9.90
C THR A 179 -43.04 -18.37 -9.25
N ASP A 180 -42.64 -18.38 -8.00
CA ASP A 180 -43.05 -19.44 -7.11
C ASP A 180 -44.57 -19.21 -6.88
N ALA A 181 -45.35 -19.82 -7.71
CA ALA A 181 -46.82 -19.69 -7.78
C ALA A 181 -47.51 -20.21 -6.48
N THR A 182 -46.77 -20.53 -5.45
CA THR A 182 -47.31 -21.12 -4.21
C THR A 182 -47.19 -20.24 -2.97
N LYS A 183 -46.53 -19.06 -3.04
CA LYS A 183 -46.59 -18.12 -1.91
C LYS A 183 -46.57 -16.69 -2.43
N GLY A 184 -47.72 -16.06 -2.42
CA GLY A 184 -47.86 -14.62 -2.64
C GLY A 184 -47.05 -13.83 -1.60
N SER A 185 -45.77 -13.73 -1.81
CA SER A 185 -44.86 -12.86 -1.09
C SER A 185 -44.00 -12.13 -2.11
N SER A 186 -44.42 -10.92 -2.40
CA SER A 186 -43.57 -9.92 -3.02
C SER A 186 -42.36 -9.70 -2.13
N SER A 187 -41.23 -10.35 -2.41
CA SER A 187 -39.98 -10.02 -1.73
C SER A 187 -39.42 -8.76 -2.34
N VAL A 188 -39.74 -7.67 -1.70
CA VAL A 188 -39.03 -6.40 -1.84
C VAL A 188 -37.54 -6.66 -1.56
N ILE A 189 -36.70 -6.33 -2.51
CA ILE A 189 -35.26 -6.31 -2.30
C ILE A 189 -35.00 -5.19 -1.29
N GLN A 190 -34.86 -5.52 -0.03
CA GLN A 190 -34.28 -4.59 0.94
C GLN A 190 -32.78 -4.62 0.75
N SER A 191 -32.26 -3.59 0.09
CA SER A 191 -30.86 -3.23 0.17
C SER A 191 -30.63 -2.61 1.55
N THR A 192 -30.25 -3.42 2.53
CA THR A 192 -29.65 -2.94 3.77
C THR A 192 -28.14 -2.92 3.63
N ALA A 193 -27.66 -2.21 2.65
CA ALA A 193 -26.26 -1.79 2.63
C ALA A 193 -26.27 -0.30 2.98
N ALA A 194 -25.90 0.01 4.21
CA ALA A 194 -25.54 1.37 4.60
C ALA A 194 -24.44 1.86 3.64
N GLY A 195 -24.73 2.97 2.97
CA GLY A 195 -23.93 3.48 1.87
C GLY A 195 -22.45 3.61 2.19
N THR A 196 -21.66 2.87 1.44
CA THR A 196 -20.30 3.26 1.16
C THR A 196 -20.27 3.63 -0.32
N ALA A 197 -20.16 4.92 -0.59
CA ALA A 197 -20.02 5.43 -1.93
C ALA A 197 -18.77 4.81 -2.55
N LEU A 198 -18.94 4.11 -3.67
CA LEU A 198 -17.81 3.70 -4.50
C LEU A 198 -17.09 4.95 -4.98
N ALA A 199 -15.79 5.00 -4.77
CA ALA A 199 -14.90 6.16 -5.00
C ALA A 199 -14.81 6.61 -6.47
N ASN A 200 -15.72 6.21 -7.36
CA ASN A 200 -15.77 6.63 -8.75
C ASN A 200 -17.21 6.89 -9.26
N GLY A 201 -18.08 7.41 -8.41
CA GLY A 201 -19.32 8.05 -8.90
C GLY A 201 -20.34 7.13 -9.57
N VAL A 202 -20.22 5.80 -9.47
CA VAL A 202 -21.25 4.87 -9.93
C VAL A 202 -22.21 4.64 -8.78
N ALA A 203 -23.12 5.58 -8.58
CA ALA A 203 -24.31 5.35 -7.77
C ALA A 203 -25.17 4.32 -8.51
N LEU A 204 -25.24 3.11 -7.99
CA LEU A 204 -26.29 2.17 -8.35
C LEU A 204 -27.62 2.74 -7.85
N GLN A 205 -28.33 3.46 -8.72
CA GLN A 205 -29.68 3.88 -8.45
C GLN A 205 -30.54 2.61 -8.27
N THR A 206 -31.14 2.49 -7.12
CA THR A 206 -32.20 1.53 -6.81
C THR A 206 -33.32 1.71 -7.81
N LEU A 207 -33.45 0.80 -8.76
CA LEU A 207 -34.61 0.75 -9.64
C LEU A 207 -35.77 0.08 -8.87
N THR A 208 -36.63 0.91 -8.28
CA THR A 208 -37.88 0.43 -7.66
C THR A 208 -38.88 0.19 -8.79
N VAL A 209 -39.14 -1.06 -9.13
CA VAL A 209 -40.25 -1.41 -10.00
C VAL A 209 -41.44 -1.74 -9.11
N THR A 210 -42.34 -0.77 -8.92
CA THR A 210 -43.63 -0.95 -8.27
C THR A 210 -44.62 -1.43 -9.34
N GLY A 211 -44.93 -2.70 -9.36
CA GLY A 211 -46.01 -3.26 -10.15
C GLY A 211 -47.00 -3.92 -9.22
N SER A 212 -48.08 -3.23 -8.92
CA SER A 212 -49.27 -3.84 -8.33
C SER A 212 -50.18 -4.35 -9.44
N VAL A 213 -50.55 -5.61 -9.39
CA VAL A 213 -51.82 -6.14 -9.83
C VAL A 213 -52.36 -6.96 -8.72
#